data_795df322ccd7dd976826d73760967ea0
#
_entry.id   795df322ccd7dd976826d73760967ea0
#
_cell.length_a   1.000
_cell.length_b   1.000
_cell.length_c   1.000
_cell.angle_alpha   90.00
_cell.angle_beta   90.00
_cell.angle_gamma   90.00
#
_symmetry.space_group_name_H-M   'P 1'
#
loop_
_entity.id
_entity.type
_entity.pdbx_description
1 polymer ?
#
loop_
_entity_poly.entity_id
_entity_poly.type
_entity_poly.pdbx_seq_one_letter_code
_entity_poly.pdbx_strand_id
1 'polypeptide(L)'
;GLLDSERAMVTFLNMIASEPDIARVPVMIDSSKWNVIEAGLKCVQGKAIVNSISMKEGEAAFLAYARKILRYGAAVVVMAFDEQGQADTVERKVAICERAYKLLTEKIGFPPEDIIFDPNILTVGTGIEEHNNYAVDFIEATRWIKANLAGAKISGGVSNVSFSFRGNDPVREAIHTVFLYHAIRAGMTMGIVN
;
A
#
# COMPACT_ATOMS: atom_id res chain seq x y z
N GLY A 1 28.76 -4.51 -7.06
CA GLY A 1 28.20 -5.38 -6.01
C GLY A 1 26.75 -5.03 -5.79
N LEU A 2 25.91 -6.04 -5.61
CA LEU A 2 24.53 -5.85 -5.21
C LEU A 2 24.49 -5.20 -3.82
N LEU A 3 23.71 -4.14 -3.66
CA LEU A 3 23.51 -3.45 -2.39
C LEU A 3 22.93 -4.46 -1.37
N ASP A 4 23.54 -4.54 -0.20
CA ASP A 4 22.95 -5.22 0.95
C ASP A 4 21.78 -4.38 1.48
N SER A 5 20.57 -4.74 1.03
CA SER A 5 19.36 -3.97 1.29
C SER A 5 19.01 -3.90 2.78
N GLU A 6 19.29 -4.96 3.54
CA GLU A 6 19.03 -4.99 4.99
C GLU A 6 19.96 -4.02 5.72
N ARG A 7 21.26 -4.10 5.46
CA ARG A 7 22.26 -3.18 6.03
C ARG A 7 21.99 -1.72 5.61
N ALA A 8 21.63 -1.50 4.34
CA ALA A 8 21.31 -0.16 3.85
C ALA A 8 20.09 0.44 4.55
N MET A 9 19.02 -0.35 4.75
CA MET A 9 17.82 0.06 5.48
C MET A 9 18.16 0.44 6.92
N VAL A 10 18.88 -0.41 7.64
CA VAL A 10 19.29 -0.16 9.03
C VAL A 10 20.15 1.10 9.14
N THR A 11 21.15 1.24 8.27
CA THR A 11 22.03 2.42 8.28
C THR A 11 21.25 3.70 8.04
N PHE A 12 20.40 3.73 7.01
CA PHE A 12 19.60 4.90 6.67
C PHE A 12 18.63 5.29 7.80
N LEU A 13 17.90 4.33 8.36
CA LEU A 13 16.93 4.61 9.42
C LEU A 13 17.62 5.10 10.71
N ASN A 14 18.78 4.55 11.06
CA ASN A 14 19.54 5.04 12.20
C ASN A 14 20.08 6.46 11.98
N MET A 15 20.46 6.82 10.75
CA MET A 15 20.88 8.19 10.42
C MET A 15 19.73 9.18 10.57
N ILE A 16 18.56 8.90 10.00
CA ILE A 16 17.41 9.82 10.10
C ILE A 16 16.81 9.91 11.49
N ALA A 17 17.00 8.89 12.33
CA ALA A 17 16.53 8.91 13.72
C ALA A 17 17.17 10.02 14.57
N SER A 18 18.37 10.47 14.20
CA SER A 18 19.06 11.58 14.86
C SER A 18 18.68 12.97 14.35
N GLU A 19 17.84 13.04 13.29
CA GLU A 19 17.40 14.29 12.67
C GLU A 19 15.99 14.66 13.16
N PRO A 20 15.84 15.64 14.09
CA PRO A 20 14.56 15.95 14.73
C PRO A 20 13.45 16.32 13.73
N ASP A 21 13.80 17.03 12.67
CA ASP A 21 12.83 17.46 11.65
C ASP A 21 12.27 16.30 10.83
N ILE A 22 13.01 15.20 10.70
CA ILE A 22 12.59 13.97 10.02
C ILE A 22 11.90 13.04 11.02
N ALA A 23 12.49 12.85 12.20
CA ALA A 23 12.01 11.88 13.19
C ALA A 23 10.60 12.20 13.75
N ARG A 24 10.10 13.42 13.56
CA ARG A 24 8.74 13.84 13.97
C ARG A 24 7.62 13.33 13.07
N VAL A 25 7.94 12.82 11.89
CA VAL A 25 6.93 12.27 10.95
C VAL A 25 6.97 10.75 10.93
N PRO A 26 5.84 10.07 10.71
CA PRO A 26 5.80 8.61 10.57
C PRO A 26 6.69 8.16 9.40
N VAL A 27 7.45 7.09 9.63
CA VAL A 27 8.30 6.48 8.60
C VAL A 27 7.57 5.28 8.00
N MET A 28 7.46 5.26 6.67
CA MET A 28 6.99 4.10 5.93
C MET A 28 8.17 3.27 5.45
N ILE A 29 8.24 2.02 5.91
CA ILE A 29 9.27 1.05 5.52
C ILE A 29 8.76 0.30 4.30
N ASP A 30 9.42 0.48 3.17
CA ASP A 30 9.04 -0.08 1.88
C ASP A 30 10.07 -1.12 1.41
N SER A 31 9.65 -2.35 1.29
CA SER A 31 10.44 -3.43 0.69
C SER A 31 9.57 -4.60 0.26
N SER A 32 9.99 -5.29 -0.80
CA SER A 32 9.42 -6.58 -1.21
C SER A 32 9.96 -7.77 -0.40
N LYS A 33 10.96 -7.55 0.48
CA LYS A 33 11.61 -8.59 1.26
C LYS A 33 11.29 -8.41 2.75
N TRP A 34 10.72 -9.46 3.35
CA TRP A 34 10.32 -9.41 4.76
C TRP A 34 11.51 -9.15 5.71
N ASN A 35 12.66 -9.76 5.48
CA ASN A 35 13.84 -9.54 6.32
C ASN A 35 14.29 -8.06 6.35
N VAL A 36 14.16 -7.35 5.23
CA VAL A 36 14.46 -5.92 5.14
C VAL A 36 13.43 -5.09 5.93
N ILE A 37 12.14 -5.43 5.79
CA ILE A 37 11.06 -4.79 6.57
C ILE A 37 11.30 -4.98 8.07
N GLU A 38 11.55 -6.21 8.50
CA GLU A 38 11.75 -6.52 9.93
C GLU A 38 13.00 -5.85 10.50
N ALA A 39 14.08 -5.77 9.73
CA ALA A 39 15.29 -5.02 10.12
C ALA A 39 14.99 -3.53 10.28
N GLY A 40 14.21 -2.95 9.37
CA GLY A 40 13.77 -1.56 9.46
C GLY A 40 12.87 -1.29 10.66
N LEU A 41 11.91 -2.17 10.94
CA LEU A 41 11.01 -2.04 12.11
C LEU A 41 11.76 -1.97 13.44
N LYS A 42 12.92 -2.62 13.56
CA LYS A 42 13.78 -2.58 14.75
C LYS A 42 14.47 -1.23 14.95
N CYS A 43 14.56 -0.40 13.92
CA CYS A 43 15.26 0.88 13.93
C CYS A 43 14.34 2.08 14.12
N VAL A 44 13.03 1.94 13.86
CA VAL A 44 12.08 3.06 13.88
C VAL A 44 11.51 3.26 15.28
N GLN A 45 11.45 4.52 15.72
CA GLN A 45 10.77 4.94 16.93
C GLN A 45 9.35 5.43 16.60
N GLY A 46 8.38 5.19 17.50
CA GLY A 46 6.99 5.58 17.30
C GLY A 46 6.24 4.67 16.31
N LYS A 47 5.15 5.19 15.76
CA LYS A 47 4.28 4.46 14.83
C LYS A 47 4.90 4.42 13.43
N ALA A 48 5.44 3.29 13.03
CA ALA A 48 5.85 3.05 11.65
C ALA A 48 4.69 2.56 10.79
N ILE A 49 4.89 2.57 9.47
CA ILE A 49 4.00 1.97 8.49
C ILE A 49 4.80 0.95 7.67
N VAL A 50 4.28 -0.25 7.51
CA VAL A 50 4.89 -1.27 6.65
C VAL A 50 4.26 -1.22 5.26
N ASN A 51 5.04 -1.07 4.22
CA ASN A 51 4.62 -1.21 2.83
C ASN A 51 5.42 -2.35 2.17
N SER A 52 4.85 -3.50 1.95
CA SER A 52 3.48 -3.95 2.18
C SER A 52 3.44 -5.46 2.45
N ILE A 53 2.28 -5.96 2.83
CA ILE A 53 1.99 -7.38 2.83
C ILE A 53 0.82 -7.69 1.90
N SER A 54 0.69 -8.95 1.49
CA SER A 54 -0.42 -9.43 0.67
C SER A 54 -0.62 -10.93 0.86
N MET A 55 -1.72 -11.46 0.34
CA MET A 55 -1.99 -12.91 0.34
C MET A 55 -1.35 -13.65 -0.85
N LYS A 56 -0.41 -13.02 -1.57
CA LYS A 56 0.28 -13.64 -2.72
C LYS A 56 0.94 -14.97 -2.38
N GLU A 57 1.51 -15.07 -1.18
CA GLU A 57 2.19 -16.28 -0.67
C GLU A 57 1.25 -17.13 0.20
N GLY A 58 -0.06 -16.87 0.16
CA GLY A 58 -1.07 -17.55 0.93
C GLY A 58 -1.36 -16.95 2.29
N GLU A 59 -2.48 -17.40 2.86
CA GLU A 59 -3.02 -16.89 4.13
C GLU A 59 -2.06 -17.08 5.32
N ALA A 60 -1.37 -18.23 5.39
CA ALA A 60 -0.48 -18.52 6.52
C ALA A 60 0.68 -17.53 6.62
N ALA A 61 1.33 -17.22 5.49
CA ALA A 61 2.41 -16.23 5.44
C ALA A 61 1.88 -14.82 5.77
N PHE A 62 0.75 -14.44 5.19
CA PHE A 62 0.08 -13.17 5.46
C PHE A 62 -0.18 -12.95 6.95
N LEU A 63 -0.79 -13.95 7.63
CA LEU A 63 -1.07 -13.89 9.06
C LEU A 63 0.22 -13.87 9.91
N ALA A 64 1.26 -14.58 9.49
CA ALA A 64 2.54 -14.58 10.19
C ALA A 64 3.19 -13.19 10.18
N TYR A 65 3.22 -12.53 9.02
CA TYR A 65 3.73 -11.17 8.89
C TYR A 65 2.86 -10.16 9.66
N ALA A 66 1.55 -10.26 9.55
CA ALA A 66 0.63 -9.36 10.27
C ALA A 66 0.83 -9.43 11.79
N ARG A 67 1.00 -10.63 12.37
CA ARG A 67 1.30 -10.78 13.81
C ARG A 67 2.60 -10.09 14.21
N LYS A 68 3.62 -10.19 13.39
CA LYS A 68 4.90 -9.51 13.65
C LYS A 68 4.74 -7.99 13.58
N ILE A 69 4.08 -7.46 12.55
CA ILE A 69 3.82 -6.03 12.38
C ILE A 69 3.05 -5.48 13.59
N LEU A 70 2.01 -6.19 14.03
CA LEU A 70 1.23 -5.82 15.20
C LEU A 70 2.10 -5.74 16.48
N ARG A 71 3.03 -6.69 16.67
CA ARG A 71 3.96 -6.67 17.82
C ARG A 71 4.90 -5.47 17.80
N TYR A 72 5.28 -4.97 16.63
CA TYR A 72 6.06 -3.73 16.48
C TYR A 72 5.20 -2.47 16.64
N GLY A 73 3.88 -2.58 16.75
CA GLY A 73 2.96 -1.45 16.87
C GLY A 73 2.82 -0.64 15.58
N ALA A 74 3.19 -1.20 14.44
CA ALA A 74 3.14 -0.51 13.15
C ALA A 74 1.77 -0.65 12.47
N ALA A 75 1.40 0.35 11.66
CA ALA A 75 0.34 0.23 10.67
C ALA A 75 0.83 -0.55 9.44
N VAL A 76 -0.08 -1.05 8.63
CA VAL A 76 0.25 -1.92 7.51
C VAL A 76 -0.50 -1.57 6.24
N VAL A 77 0.23 -1.45 5.14
CA VAL A 77 -0.35 -1.42 3.80
C VAL A 77 -0.60 -2.86 3.35
N VAL A 78 -1.83 -3.13 2.95
CA VAL A 78 -2.28 -4.43 2.43
C VAL A 78 -2.62 -4.27 0.96
N MET A 79 -1.80 -4.86 0.11
CA MET A 79 -2.05 -4.84 -1.34
C MET A 79 -3.10 -5.87 -1.73
N ALA A 80 -3.95 -5.51 -2.69
CA ALA A 80 -4.96 -6.41 -3.26
C ALA A 80 -4.33 -7.45 -4.21
N PHE A 81 -3.56 -8.36 -3.64
CA PHE A 81 -2.99 -9.55 -4.26
C PHE A 81 -3.40 -10.77 -3.46
N ASP A 82 -3.78 -11.82 -4.16
CA ASP A 82 -4.00 -13.14 -3.60
C ASP A 82 -3.14 -14.21 -4.31
N GLU A 83 -3.43 -15.45 -4.04
CA GLU A 83 -2.75 -16.61 -4.61
C GLU A 83 -2.90 -16.69 -6.16
N GLN A 84 -3.89 -15.99 -6.73
CA GLN A 84 -4.12 -15.92 -8.18
C GLN A 84 -3.39 -14.71 -8.81
N GLY A 85 -2.84 -13.81 -8.02
CA GLY A 85 -2.10 -12.64 -8.48
C GLY A 85 -2.77 -11.30 -8.15
N GLN A 86 -2.36 -10.27 -8.88
CA GLN A 86 -2.85 -8.90 -8.70
C GLN A 86 -4.31 -8.75 -9.09
N ALA A 87 -5.09 -8.08 -8.24
CA ALA A 87 -6.45 -7.71 -8.57
C ALA A 87 -6.47 -6.55 -9.58
N ASP A 88 -7.21 -6.73 -10.64
CA ASP A 88 -7.41 -5.77 -11.74
C ASP A 88 -8.85 -5.24 -11.80
N THR A 89 -9.86 -6.07 -11.53
CA THR A 89 -11.28 -5.70 -11.53
C THR A 89 -11.77 -5.26 -10.14
N VAL A 90 -12.89 -4.51 -10.10
CA VAL A 90 -13.54 -4.06 -8.86
C VAL A 90 -13.84 -5.25 -7.95
N GLU A 91 -14.43 -6.31 -8.50
CA GLU A 91 -14.87 -7.49 -7.77
C GLU A 91 -13.67 -8.18 -7.06
N ARG A 92 -12.55 -8.35 -7.77
CA ARG A 92 -11.35 -8.95 -7.20
C ARG A 92 -10.71 -8.05 -6.14
N LYS A 93 -10.63 -6.73 -6.40
CA LYS A 93 -10.11 -5.75 -5.43
C LYS A 93 -10.91 -5.79 -4.13
N VAL A 94 -12.23 -5.75 -4.23
CA VAL A 94 -13.14 -5.80 -3.10
C VAL A 94 -13.05 -7.13 -2.35
N ALA A 95 -13.11 -8.26 -3.05
CA ALA A 95 -13.08 -9.59 -2.43
C ALA A 95 -11.78 -9.83 -1.66
N ILE A 96 -10.63 -9.44 -2.21
CA ILE A 96 -9.33 -9.58 -1.57
C ILE A 96 -9.23 -8.66 -0.33
N CYS A 97 -9.65 -7.40 -0.45
CA CYS A 97 -9.60 -6.45 0.67
C CYS A 97 -10.54 -6.88 1.81
N GLU A 98 -11.76 -7.36 1.49
CA GLU A 98 -12.69 -7.88 2.49
C GLU A 98 -12.14 -9.12 3.20
N ARG A 99 -11.59 -10.08 2.45
CA ARG A 99 -10.95 -11.27 3.02
C ARG A 99 -9.80 -10.88 3.94
N ALA A 100 -8.91 -10.00 3.48
CA ALA A 100 -7.79 -9.53 4.29
C ALA A 100 -8.24 -8.78 5.55
N TYR A 101 -9.27 -7.95 5.45
CA TYR A 101 -9.84 -7.23 6.59
C TYR A 101 -10.34 -8.19 7.68
N LYS A 102 -11.15 -9.22 7.30
CA LYS A 102 -11.64 -10.23 8.23
C LYS A 102 -10.50 -11.01 8.88
N LEU A 103 -9.51 -11.42 8.10
CA LEU A 103 -8.33 -12.11 8.63
C LEU A 103 -7.55 -11.28 9.65
N LEU A 104 -7.34 -10.00 9.38
CA LEU A 104 -6.61 -9.11 10.25
C LEU A 104 -7.38 -8.77 11.52
N THR A 105 -8.65 -8.42 11.40
CA THR A 105 -9.45 -7.98 12.55
C THR A 105 -9.91 -9.14 13.41
N GLU A 106 -10.42 -10.24 12.82
CA GLU A 106 -11.03 -11.34 13.54
C GLU A 106 -10.01 -12.39 14.04
N LYS A 107 -8.98 -12.71 13.20
CA LYS A 107 -7.98 -13.73 13.57
C LYS A 107 -6.75 -13.18 14.30
N ILE A 108 -6.39 -11.91 14.04
CA ILE A 108 -5.20 -11.29 14.61
C ILE A 108 -5.54 -10.27 15.69
N GLY A 109 -6.72 -9.63 15.61
CA GLY A 109 -7.07 -8.48 16.44
C GLY A 109 -6.31 -7.22 16.04
N PHE A 110 -5.98 -7.09 14.74
CA PHE A 110 -5.32 -5.91 14.22
C PHE A 110 -6.28 -4.71 14.26
N PRO A 111 -5.86 -3.54 14.78
CA PRO A 111 -6.73 -2.37 14.82
C PRO A 111 -7.14 -1.95 13.40
N PRO A 112 -8.44 -1.80 13.12
CA PRO A 112 -8.90 -1.42 11.78
C PRO A 112 -8.29 -0.11 11.27
N GLU A 113 -8.07 0.86 12.13
CA GLU A 113 -7.47 2.15 11.82
C GLU A 113 -5.98 2.10 11.46
N ASP A 114 -5.32 0.99 11.73
CA ASP A 114 -3.94 0.70 11.34
C ASP A 114 -3.83 -0.11 10.04
N ILE A 115 -4.97 -0.50 9.44
CA ILE A 115 -5.04 -1.18 8.15
C ILE A 115 -5.19 -0.14 7.04
N ILE A 116 -4.29 -0.20 6.06
CA ILE A 116 -4.28 0.68 4.89
C ILE A 116 -4.37 -0.21 3.66
N PHE A 117 -5.49 -0.22 2.95
CA PHE A 117 -5.62 -0.98 1.71
C PHE A 117 -5.00 -0.24 0.53
N ASP A 118 -4.25 -0.97 -0.29
CA ASP A 118 -3.86 -0.57 -1.64
C ASP A 118 -4.56 -1.49 -2.64
N PRO A 119 -5.70 -1.05 -3.20
CA PRO A 119 -6.43 -1.86 -4.19
C PRO A 119 -5.81 -1.82 -5.59
N ASN A 120 -4.55 -1.49 -5.71
CA ASN A 120 -3.72 -1.41 -6.91
C ASN A 120 -4.19 -0.35 -7.92
N ILE A 121 -3.43 0.73 -8.03
CA ILE A 121 -3.56 1.67 -9.14
C ILE A 121 -2.81 1.08 -10.34
N LEU A 122 -3.54 0.80 -11.41
CA LEU A 122 -3.01 0.25 -12.65
C LEU A 122 -3.00 1.31 -13.75
N THR A 123 -2.14 1.08 -14.75
CA THR A 123 -1.87 2.02 -15.83
C THR A 123 -3.02 2.11 -16.80
N VAL A 124 -3.44 3.33 -17.17
CA VAL A 124 -4.39 3.60 -18.24
C VAL A 124 -3.71 4.10 -19.50
N GLY A 125 -4.44 4.15 -20.62
CA GLY A 125 -3.91 4.68 -21.89
C GLY A 125 -2.82 3.79 -22.51
N THR A 126 -2.91 2.49 -22.31
CA THR A 126 -1.94 1.50 -22.84
C THR A 126 -2.24 1.07 -24.27
N GLY A 127 -3.41 1.43 -24.80
CA GLY A 127 -3.91 0.92 -26.09
C GLY A 127 -4.55 -0.46 -26.01
N ILE A 128 -4.65 -1.06 -24.83
CA ILE A 128 -5.32 -2.33 -24.56
C ILE A 128 -6.70 -2.03 -23.97
N GLU A 129 -7.75 -2.56 -24.56
CA GLU A 129 -9.14 -2.23 -24.22
C GLU A 129 -9.49 -2.61 -22.76
N GLU A 130 -9.01 -3.77 -22.30
CA GLU A 130 -9.22 -4.27 -20.93
C GLU A 130 -8.65 -3.32 -19.85
N HIS A 131 -7.68 -2.48 -20.22
CA HIS A 131 -7.05 -1.53 -19.29
C HIS A 131 -7.79 -0.19 -19.15
N ASN A 132 -8.80 0.06 -20.00
CA ASN A 132 -9.46 1.36 -20.05
C ASN A 132 -10.16 1.73 -18.74
N ASN A 133 -10.64 0.75 -17.98
CA ASN A 133 -11.39 0.97 -16.75
C ASN A 133 -10.53 0.92 -15.47
N TYR A 134 -9.26 0.64 -15.53
CA TYR A 134 -8.43 0.42 -14.34
C TYR A 134 -8.47 1.55 -13.31
N ALA A 135 -8.52 2.81 -13.77
CA ALA A 135 -8.63 3.96 -12.86
C ALA A 135 -10.03 4.03 -12.21
N VAL A 136 -11.08 3.72 -12.97
CA VAL A 136 -12.46 3.65 -12.47
C VAL A 136 -12.59 2.52 -11.46
N ASP A 137 -12.03 1.35 -11.76
CA ASP A 137 -12.06 0.16 -10.90
C ASP A 137 -11.39 0.44 -9.55
N PHE A 138 -10.28 1.19 -9.52
CA PHE A 138 -9.67 1.63 -8.28
C PHE A 138 -10.58 2.56 -7.48
N ILE A 139 -11.21 3.53 -8.15
CA ILE A 139 -12.10 4.51 -7.51
C ILE A 139 -13.35 3.82 -6.93
N GLU A 140 -13.96 2.89 -7.67
CA GLU A 140 -15.14 2.15 -7.19
C GLU A 140 -14.77 1.19 -6.04
N ALA A 141 -13.65 0.48 -6.14
CA ALA A 141 -13.15 -0.34 -5.02
C ALA A 141 -12.87 0.52 -3.78
N THR A 142 -12.27 1.70 -3.95
CA THR A 142 -12.04 2.66 -2.88
C THR A 142 -13.34 3.06 -2.18
N ARG A 143 -14.37 3.39 -2.98
CA ARG A 143 -15.70 3.76 -2.46
C ARG A 143 -16.31 2.63 -1.64
N TRP A 144 -16.24 1.41 -2.16
CA TRP A 144 -16.75 0.24 -1.49
C TRP A 144 -16.02 -0.06 -0.19
N ILE A 145 -14.67 -0.05 -0.20
CA ILE A 145 -13.83 -0.26 1.00
C ILE A 145 -14.19 0.77 2.08
N LYS A 146 -14.29 2.05 1.70
CA LYS A 146 -14.63 3.12 2.63
C LYS A 146 -16.00 2.94 3.29
N ALA A 147 -16.96 2.42 2.55
CA ALA A 147 -18.32 2.19 3.04
C ALA A 147 -18.46 0.92 3.91
N ASN A 148 -17.67 -0.13 3.65
CA ASN A 148 -17.90 -1.45 4.20
C ASN A 148 -16.82 -1.93 5.19
N LEU A 149 -15.58 -1.43 5.10
CA LEU A 149 -14.46 -1.83 5.96
C LEU A 149 -14.16 -0.71 6.96
N ALA A 150 -14.94 -0.66 8.03
CA ALA A 150 -14.91 0.42 9.01
C ALA A 150 -13.51 0.62 9.61
N GLY A 151 -13.05 1.87 9.69
CA GLY A 151 -11.74 2.26 10.23
C GLY A 151 -10.58 2.16 9.24
N ALA A 152 -10.66 1.28 8.23
CA ALA A 152 -9.60 1.12 7.26
C ALA A 152 -9.34 2.39 6.42
N LYS A 153 -8.07 2.58 6.08
CA LYS A 153 -7.59 3.66 5.21
C LYS A 153 -7.29 3.11 3.81
N ILE A 154 -7.15 3.99 2.83
CA ILE A 154 -6.87 3.61 1.46
C ILE A 154 -5.69 4.42 0.94
N SER A 155 -4.73 3.73 0.34
CA SER A 155 -3.54 4.28 -0.31
C SER A 155 -3.39 3.76 -1.74
N GLY A 156 -2.43 4.28 -2.46
CA GLY A 156 -2.03 3.77 -3.76
C GLY A 156 -0.84 4.52 -4.35
N GLY A 157 -0.09 3.84 -5.21
CA GLY A 157 0.99 4.43 -5.98
C GLY A 157 0.47 5.25 -7.15
N VAL A 158 0.30 6.56 -6.96
CA VAL A 158 -0.37 7.46 -7.90
C VAL A 158 0.31 7.49 -9.27
N SER A 159 1.65 7.46 -9.30
CA SER A 159 2.42 7.50 -10.55
C SER A 159 2.11 6.35 -11.51
N ASN A 160 1.58 5.24 -11.00
CA ASN A 160 1.24 4.05 -11.81
C ASN A 160 0.13 4.34 -12.83
N VAL A 161 -0.84 5.19 -12.50
CA VAL A 161 -1.98 5.49 -13.40
C VAL A 161 -1.53 6.03 -14.75
N SER A 162 -0.43 6.77 -14.77
CA SER A 162 0.10 7.46 -15.96
C SER A 162 1.38 6.82 -16.54
N PHE A 163 1.67 5.58 -16.18
CA PHE A 163 2.92 4.93 -16.55
C PHE A 163 3.15 4.84 -18.07
N SER A 164 2.09 4.68 -18.86
CA SER A 164 2.12 4.67 -20.33
C SER A 164 2.58 6.01 -20.94
N PHE A 165 2.51 7.10 -20.15
CA PHE A 165 2.90 8.45 -20.57
C PHE A 165 4.26 8.89 -20.00
N ARG A 166 5.14 7.96 -19.64
CA ARG A 166 6.50 8.29 -19.20
C ARG A 166 7.23 9.15 -20.21
N GLY A 167 7.90 10.21 -19.73
CA GLY A 167 8.58 11.21 -20.56
C GLY A 167 7.69 12.38 -20.99
N ASN A 168 6.39 12.36 -20.66
CA ASN A 168 5.48 13.49 -20.91
C ASN A 168 4.89 13.99 -19.58
N ASP A 169 5.69 14.75 -18.83
CA ASP A 169 5.34 15.17 -17.47
C ASP A 169 4.06 16.03 -17.41
N PRO A 170 3.82 17.00 -18.35
CA PRO A 170 2.57 17.76 -18.31
C PRO A 170 1.31 16.90 -18.44
N VAL A 171 1.33 15.87 -19.28
CA VAL A 171 0.21 14.93 -19.43
C VAL A 171 0.07 14.08 -18.17
N ARG A 172 1.18 13.61 -17.60
CA ARG A 172 1.16 12.83 -16.35
C ARG A 172 0.59 13.63 -15.19
N GLU A 173 0.99 14.87 -15.00
CA GLU A 173 0.46 15.76 -13.96
C GLU A 173 -1.05 15.99 -14.12
N ALA A 174 -1.53 16.18 -15.35
CA ALA A 174 -2.94 16.34 -15.63
C ALA A 174 -3.72 15.05 -15.26
N ILE A 175 -3.20 13.87 -15.64
CA ILE A 175 -3.81 12.58 -15.29
C ILE A 175 -3.84 12.40 -13.77
N HIS A 176 -2.73 12.68 -13.07
CA HIS A 176 -2.67 12.57 -11.60
C HIS A 176 -3.68 13.50 -10.93
N THR A 177 -3.80 14.72 -11.42
CA THR A 177 -4.72 15.74 -10.87
C THR A 177 -6.17 15.25 -10.96
N VAL A 178 -6.60 14.82 -12.13
CA VAL A 178 -7.96 14.31 -12.35
C VAL A 178 -8.21 13.04 -11.55
N PHE A 179 -7.27 12.09 -11.58
CA PHE A 179 -7.38 10.85 -10.84
C PHE A 179 -7.52 11.09 -9.33
N LEU A 180 -6.65 11.91 -8.74
CA LEU A 180 -6.67 12.23 -7.32
C LEU A 180 -7.95 12.96 -6.91
N TYR A 181 -8.47 13.86 -7.74
CA TYR A 181 -9.74 14.51 -7.48
C TYR A 181 -10.86 13.50 -7.24
N HIS A 182 -10.97 12.49 -8.10
CA HIS A 182 -12.00 11.46 -7.97
C HIS A 182 -11.70 10.44 -6.86
N ALA A 183 -10.44 10.00 -6.73
CA ALA A 183 -10.04 9.01 -5.73
C ALA A 183 -10.19 9.53 -4.29
N ILE A 184 -9.80 10.78 -4.04
CA ILE A 184 -9.97 11.42 -2.72
C ILE A 184 -11.44 11.54 -2.37
N ARG A 185 -12.30 11.95 -3.30
CA ARG A 185 -13.75 12.03 -3.07
C ARG A 185 -14.39 10.66 -2.84
N ALA A 186 -13.82 9.60 -3.39
CA ALA A 186 -14.24 8.22 -3.13
C ALA A 186 -13.80 7.69 -1.76
N GLY A 187 -12.82 8.32 -1.12
CA GLY A 187 -12.33 7.95 0.22
C GLY A 187 -10.86 7.60 0.32
N MET A 188 -10.06 7.80 -0.74
CA MET A 188 -8.61 7.66 -0.68
C MET A 188 -8.02 8.66 0.33
N THR A 189 -7.24 8.18 1.28
CA THR A 189 -6.72 8.99 2.39
C THR A 189 -5.21 9.21 2.35
N MET A 190 -4.50 8.40 1.58
CA MET A 190 -3.06 8.44 1.44
C MET A 190 -2.67 8.24 -0.02
N GLY A 191 -1.51 8.73 -0.42
CA GLY A 191 -0.95 8.49 -1.74
C GLY A 191 0.56 8.38 -1.68
N ILE A 192 1.12 7.42 -2.41
CA ILE A 192 2.56 7.33 -2.64
C ILE A 192 2.84 8.09 -3.93
N VAL A 193 3.58 9.16 -3.81
CA VAL A 193 3.88 10.09 -4.89
C VAL A 193 5.38 10.41 -4.91
N ASN A 194 5.84 10.84 -6.05
CA ASN A 194 7.21 11.32 -6.25
C ASN A 194 7.29 12.80 -5.95
#